data_cec3840853f55b2cfc7e114b20f359c9
#
_entry.id   cec3840853f55b2cfc7e114b20f359c9
#
_cell.length_a   1.000
_cell.length_b   1.000
_cell.length_c   1.000
_cell.angle_alpha   90.00
_cell.angle_beta   90.00
_cell.angle_gamma   90.00
#
_symmetry.space_group_name_H-M   'P 1'
#
loop_
_entity.id
_entity.type
_entity.pdbx_description
1 polymer ?
#
loop_
_entity_poly.entity_id
_entity_poly.type
_entity_poly.pdbx_seq_one_letter_code
_entity_poly.pdbx_strand_id
1 'polypeptide(L)'
;QWSRGLGDVYKRQLLEIPAVLKPQVRLYATGIIRISRHPQAIGQILWCLTHALWIGSSFMLVTCVGLIGHHLFAVWHGDRRLKARFGAAFDELKASTSIVPFSAVLDGRQQLQWQEFVRPAQLGIAIAVGVFWWAHRFIPTAAELMRNSALQNLLG
;
A
#
# COMPACT_ATOMS: atom_id res chain seq x y z
N GLN A 1 -26.43 15.14 15.41
CA GLN A 1 -25.80 15.14 14.04
C GLN A 1 -24.27 15.20 14.11
N TRP A 2 -23.69 15.86 15.08
CA TRP A 2 -22.23 16.00 15.24
C TRP A 2 -21.52 14.68 15.62
N SER A 3 -22.16 13.84 16.43
CA SER A 3 -21.58 12.56 16.86
C SER A 3 -21.47 11.51 15.74
N ARG A 4 -22.34 11.54 14.75
CA ARG A 4 -22.26 10.63 13.59
C ARG A 4 -21.14 11.00 12.61
N GLY A 5 -20.80 12.28 12.49
CA GLY A 5 -19.71 12.75 11.65
C GLY A 5 -18.32 12.39 12.18
N LEU A 6 -18.10 12.51 13.47
CA LEU A 6 -16.82 12.20 14.12
C LEU A 6 -16.51 10.71 14.11
N GLY A 7 -17.50 9.86 14.40
CA GLY A 7 -17.31 8.39 14.37
C GLY A 7 -17.01 7.86 12.98
N ASP A 8 -17.61 8.44 11.94
CA ASP A 8 -17.35 8.05 10.53
C ASP A 8 -15.97 8.54 10.04
N VAL A 9 -15.52 9.71 10.48
CA VAL A 9 -14.18 10.22 10.19
C VAL A 9 -13.12 9.37 10.91
N TYR A 10 -13.35 8.98 12.16
CA TYR A 10 -12.43 8.15 12.94
C TYR A 10 -12.29 6.73 12.36
N LYS A 11 -13.39 6.08 12.00
CA LYS A 11 -13.38 4.74 11.39
C LYS A 11 -12.70 4.72 10.01
N ARG A 12 -12.83 5.81 9.24
CA ARG A 12 -12.19 5.93 7.92
C ARG A 12 -10.69 6.22 8.02
N GLN A 13 -10.26 6.92 9.05
CA GLN A 13 -8.86 7.23 9.29
C GLN A 13 -8.08 6.06 9.90
N LEU A 14 -8.77 5.15 10.62
CA LEU A 14 -8.14 4.03 11.30
C LEU A 14 -7.62 2.97 10.32
N LEU A 15 -8.32 2.75 9.20
CA LEU A 15 -7.98 1.68 8.28
C LEU A 15 -7.50 2.18 6.91
N GLU A 16 -7.78 3.45 6.55
CA GLU A 16 -7.54 4.00 5.20
C GLU A 16 -7.84 2.99 4.06
N ILE A 17 -8.68 1.98 4.36
CA ILE A 17 -9.16 0.97 3.42
C ILE A 17 -10.63 1.29 3.11
N PRO A 18 -10.91 2.27 2.23
CA PRO A 18 -12.29 2.66 1.89
C PRO A 18 -13.08 1.51 1.25
N ALA A 19 -12.37 0.50 0.76
CA ALA A 19 -12.95 -0.62 0.01
C ALA A 19 -13.75 -1.61 0.88
N VAL A 20 -13.44 -1.72 2.18
CA VAL A 20 -13.99 -2.80 3.02
C VAL A 20 -15.25 -2.37 3.76
N LEU A 21 -15.44 -1.09 4.07
CA LEU A 21 -16.50 -0.66 5.00
C LEU A 21 -17.64 0.17 4.41
N LYS A 22 -17.45 0.89 3.31
CA LYS A 22 -18.53 1.55 2.50
C LYS A 22 -17.95 2.14 1.20
N PRO A 23 -18.67 2.05 0.07
CA PRO A 23 -18.16 2.46 -1.25
C PRO A 23 -18.21 3.98 -1.51
N GLN A 24 -18.06 4.81 -0.49
CA GLN A 24 -17.92 6.25 -0.70
C GLN A 24 -16.44 6.59 -0.84
N VAL A 25 -15.97 6.59 -2.09
CA VAL A 25 -14.66 7.13 -2.42
C VAL A 25 -14.70 8.64 -2.17
N ARG A 26 -13.91 9.12 -1.22
CA ARG A 26 -13.68 10.54 -1.00
C ARG A 26 -12.35 10.94 -1.61
N LEU A 27 -12.35 12.03 -2.36
CA LEU A 27 -11.15 12.63 -2.89
C LEU A 27 -10.53 13.51 -1.80
N TYR A 28 -9.37 13.12 -1.28
CA TYR A 28 -8.64 13.91 -0.28
C TYR A 28 -7.14 13.69 -0.43
N ALA A 29 -6.36 14.72 -0.15
CA ALA A 29 -4.90 14.69 -0.14
C ALA A 29 -4.42 14.83 1.31
N THR A 30 -4.48 13.73 2.10
CA THR A 30 -4.03 13.69 3.50
C THR A 30 -3.14 12.48 3.75
N GLY A 31 -2.27 12.57 4.75
CA GLY A 31 -1.38 11.48 5.15
C GLY A 31 -0.51 10.99 3.99
N ILE A 32 -0.50 9.68 3.78
CA ILE A 32 0.33 9.02 2.75
C ILE A 32 -0.03 9.45 1.32
N ILE A 33 -1.27 9.94 1.07
CA ILE A 33 -1.69 10.43 -0.24
C ILE A 33 -0.93 11.70 -0.64
N ARG A 34 -0.41 12.47 0.34
CA ARG A 34 0.48 13.60 0.06
C ARG A 34 1.82 13.16 -0.52
N ILE A 35 2.28 11.96 -0.16
CA ILE A 35 3.53 11.37 -0.66
C ILE A 35 3.29 10.77 -2.04
N SER A 36 2.26 9.94 -2.19
CA SER A 36 1.88 9.34 -3.47
C SER A 36 0.37 9.10 -3.50
N ARG A 37 -0.26 9.37 -4.66
CA ARG A 37 -1.68 9.11 -4.87
C ARG A 37 -2.00 7.60 -4.89
N HIS A 38 -1.00 6.75 -5.17
CA HIS A 38 -1.15 5.30 -5.23
C HIS A 38 -0.13 4.58 -4.32
N PRO A 39 -0.20 4.78 -2.99
CA PRO A 39 0.81 4.25 -2.06
C PRO A 39 0.89 2.73 -2.07
N GLN A 40 -0.23 2.04 -2.28
CA GLN A 40 -0.27 0.58 -2.37
C GLN A 40 0.54 0.06 -3.57
N ALA A 41 0.41 0.70 -4.74
CA ALA A 41 1.18 0.31 -5.93
C ALA A 41 2.68 0.53 -5.70
N ILE A 42 3.07 1.65 -5.09
CA ILE A 42 4.47 1.93 -4.75
C ILE A 42 5.02 0.90 -3.77
N GLY A 43 4.27 0.58 -2.70
CA GLY A 43 4.68 -0.46 -1.74
C GLY A 43 4.87 -1.81 -2.40
N GLN A 44 3.97 -2.22 -3.30
CA GLN A 44 4.08 -3.48 -4.04
C GLN A 44 5.28 -3.49 -5.00
N ILE A 45 5.54 -2.38 -5.70
CA ILE A 45 6.71 -2.28 -6.59
C ILE A 45 8.01 -2.41 -5.79
N LEU A 46 8.13 -1.69 -4.66
CA LEU A 46 9.30 -1.79 -3.79
C LEU A 46 9.49 -3.22 -3.25
N TRP A 47 8.39 -3.85 -2.82
CA TRP A 47 8.42 -5.24 -2.37
C TRP A 47 8.90 -6.18 -3.48
N CYS A 48 8.37 -6.04 -4.69
CA CYS A 48 8.79 -6.85 -5.85
C CYS A 48 10.27 -6.68 -6.16
N LEU A 49 10.76 -5.44 -6.20
CA LEU A 49 12.17 -5.15 -6.50
C LEU A 49 13.10 -5.77 -5.46
N THR A 50 12.82 -5.58 -4.17
CA THR A 50 13.65 -6.13 -3.09
C THR A 50 13.65 -7.66 -3.10
N HIS A 51 12.51 -8.31 -3.30
CA HIS A 51 12.41 -9.77 -3.32
C HIS A 51 13.01 -10.38 -4.59
N ALA A 52 12.87 -9.74 -5.75
CA ALA A 52 13.50 -10.19 -6.98
C ALA A 52 15.04 -10.17 -6.87
N LEU A 53 15.59 -9.10 -6.28
CA LEU A 53 17.03 -8.97 -6.04
C LEU A 53 17.54 -9.96 -5.00
N TRP A 54 16.77 -10.17 -3.91
CA TRP A 54 17.18 -11.04 -2.82
C TRP A 54 17.11 -12.53 -3.18
N ILE A 55 16.01 -12.96 -3.81
CA ILE A 55 15.75 -14.38 -4.10
C ILE A 55 16.44 -14.81 -5.40
N GLY A 56 16.50 -13.93 -6.41
CA GLY A 56 17.24 -14.14 -7.65
C GLY A 56 16.73 -15.30 -8.52
N SER A 57 15.51 -15.83 -8.27
CA SER A 57 14.97 -16.94 -9.05
C SER A 57 14.12 -16.43 -10.22
N SER A 58 14.10 -17.22 -11.32
CA SER A 58 13.27 -16.93 -12.49
C SER A 58 11.78 -16.89 -12.16
N PHE A 59 11.32 -17.77 -11.27
CA PHE A 59 9.95 -17.77 -10.77
C PHE A 59 9.60 -16.46 -10.06
N MET A 60 10.47 -15.98 -9.17
CA MET A 60 10.28 -14.71 -8.48
C MET A 60 10.27 -13.54 -9.46
N LEU A 61 11.17 -13.55 -10.43
CA LEU A 61 11.22 -12.50 -11.45
C LEU A 61 9.92 -12.41 -12.26
N VAL A 62 9.41 -13.53 -12.75
CA VAL A 62 8.15 -13.60 -13.53
C VAL A 62 6.97 -13.12 -12.65
N THR A 63 6.92 -13.58 -11.39
CA THR A 63 5.88 -13.17 -10.43
C THR A 63 5.93 -11.66 -10.20
N CYS A 64 7.11 -11.10 -9.97
CA CYS A 64 7.29 -9.66 -9.75
C CYS A 64 6.89 -8.83 -10.98
N VAL A 65 7.28 -9.26 -12.17
CA VAL A 65 6.87 -8.59 -13.43
C VAL A 65 5.35 -8.59 -13.58
N GLY A 66 4.69 -9.72 -13.33
CA GLY A 66 3.24 -9.83 -13.37
C GLY A 66 2.53 -8.93 -12.35
N LEU A 67 3.02 -8.90 -11.10
CA LEU A 67 2.48 -8.06 -10.03
C LEU A 67 2.68 -6.57 -10.32
N ILE A 68 3.86 -6.16 -10.78
CA ILE A 68 4.13 -4.77 -11.15
C ILE A 68 3.20 -4.36 -12.30
N GLY A 69 3.10 -5.18 -13.35
CA GLY A 69 2.19 -4.93 -14.49
C GLY A 69 0.74 -4.79 -14.03
N HIS A 70 0.27 -5.67 -13.14
CA HIS A 70 -1.06 -5.59 -12.54
C HIS A 70 -1.28 -4.27 -11.80
N HIS A 71 -0.35 -3.85 -10.95
CA HIS A 71 -0.48 -2.61 -10.18
C HIS A 71 -0.40 -1.36 -11.05
N LEU A 72 0.45 -1.34 -12.07
CA LEU A 72 0.48 -0.23 -13.04
C LEU A 72 -0.82 -0.12 -13.83
N PHE A 73 -1.39 -1.24 -14.24
CA PHE A 73 -2.72 -1.27 -14.88
C PHE A 73 -3.80 -0.78 -13.91
N ALA A 74 -3.78 -1.22 -12.65
CA ALA A 74 -4.74 -0.80 -11.63
C ALA A 74 -4.66 0.71 -11.35
N VAL A 75 -3.46 1.30 -11.30
CA VAL A 75 -3.24 2.74 -11.19
C VAL A 75 -3.87 3.48 -12.36
N TRP A 76 -3.54 3.09 -13.59
CA TRP A 76 -4.08 3.70 -14.80
C TRP A 76 -5.61 3.59 -14.88
N HIS A 77 -6.13 2.39 -14.66
CA HIS A 77 -7.58 2.13 -14.70
C HIS A 77 -8.33 2.85 -13.56
N GLY A 78 -7.73 2.86 -12.36
CA GLY A 78 -8.26 3.55 -11.19
C GLY A 78 -8.40 5.06 -11.42
N ASP A 79 -7.36 5.70 -11.94
CA ASP A 79 -7.38 7.13 -12.28
C ASP A 79 -8.46 7.45 -13.33
N ARG A 80 -8.61 6.60 -14.37
CA ARG A 80 -9.68 6.79 -15.37
C ARG A 80 -11.07 6.69 -14.77
N ARG A 81 -11.29 5.71 -13.89
CA ARG A 81 -12.58 5.56 -13.18
C ARG A 81 -12.88 6.74 -12.25
N LEU A 82 -11.87 7.22 -11.52
CA LEU A 82 -12.03 8.39 -10.66
C LEU A 82 -12.31 9.65 -11.47
N LYS A 83 -11.61 9.84 -12.59
CA LYS A 83 -11.88 10.95 -13.52
C LYS A 83 -13.30 10.90 -14.09
N ALA A 84 -13.76 9.74 -14.54
CA ALA A 84 -15.11 9.55 -15.08
C ALA A 84 -16.19 9.81 -14.01
N ARG A 85 -15.91 9.47 -12.73
CA ARG A 85 -16.87 9.62 -11.63
C ARG A 85 -16.89 11.02 -11.02
N PHE A 86 -15.76 11.67 -10.89
CA PHE A 86 -15.59 12.91 -10.11
C PHE A 86 -15.21 14.12 -10.96
N GLY A 87 -14.91 13.94 -12.25
CA GLY A 87 -14.65 15.03 -13.17
C GLY A 87 -13.55 15.99 -12.68
N ALA A 88 -13.91 17.28 -12.59
CA ALA A 88 -12.98 18.35 -12.20
C ALA A 88 -12.39 18.18 -10.80
N ALA A 89 -13.15 17.66 -9.83
CA ALA A 89 -12.63 17.43 -8.47
C ALA A 89 -11.47 16.42 -8.44
N PHE A 90 -11.49 15.43 -9.33
CA PHE A 90 -10.36 14.53 -9.47
C PHE A 90 -9.15 15.19 -10.14
N ASP A 91 -9.39 16.12 -11.09
CA ASP A 91 -8.28 16.88 -11.72
C ASP A 91 -7.57 17.77 -10.70
N GLU A 92 -8.29 18.42 -9.80
CA GLU A 92 -7.72 19.20 -8.69
C GLU A 92 -6.84 18.31 -7.78
N LEU A 93 -7.36 17.14 -7.39
CA LEU A 93 -6.59 16.17 -6.61
C LEU A 93 -5.33 15.74 -7.38
N LYS A 94 -5.46 15.46 -8.67
CA LYS A 94 -4.34 15.04 -9.53
C LYS A 94 -3.30 16.15 -9.69
N ALA A 95 -3.73 17.41 -9.77
CA ALA A 95 -2.84 18.56 -9.86
C ALA A 95 -2.01 18.76 -8.57
N SER A 96 -2.61 18.51 -7.40
CA SER A 96 -1.97 18.67 -6.09
C SER A 96 -1.18 17.44 -5.63
N THR A 97 -1.32 16.28 -6.26
CA THR A 97 -0.68 15.01 -5.87
C THR A 97 0.13 14.42 -7.01
N SER A 98 0.96 13.41 -6.72
CA SER A 98 1.73 12.69 -7.75
C SER A 98 1.59 11.18 -7.59
N ILE A 99 1.90 10.42 -8.65
CA ILE A 99 2.07 8.96 -8.59
C ILE A 99 3.46 8.66 -8.02
N VAL A 100 4.48 9.37 -8.52
CA VAL A 100 5.85 9.21 -8.05
C VAL A 100 5.97 9.76 -6.63
N PRO A 101 6.49 8.97 -5.67
CA PRO A 101 6.62 9.41 -4.29
C PRO A 101 7.40 10.71 -4.16
N PHE A 102 6.91 11.60 -3.30
CA PHE A 102 7.49 12.89 -2.98
C PHE A 102 7.55 13.91 -4.12
N SER A 103 7.26 13.56 -5.38
CA SER A 103 7.38 14.51 -6.51
C SER A 103 6.51 15.77 -6.30
N ALA A 104 5.25 15.63 -5.88
CA ALA A 104 4.38 16.78 -5.61
C ALA A 104 4.90 17.67 -4.45
N VAL A 105 5.62 17.07 -3.49
CA VAL A 105 6.24 17.81 -2.38
C VAL A 105 7.48 18.56 -2.86
N LEU A 106 8.32 17.93 -3.65
CA LEU A 106 9.53 18.55 -4.23
C LEU A 106 9.17 19.68 -5.19
N ASP A 107 8.09 19.52 -5.96
CA ASP A 107 7.57 20.55 -6.87
C ASP A 107 6.84 21.70 -6.14
N GLY A 108 6.71 21.64 -4.81
CA GLY A 108 6.00 22.64 -4.01
C GLY A 108 4.48 22.61 -4.15
N ARG A 109 3.90 21.63 -4.86
CA ARG A 109 2.45 21.47 -5.05
C ARG A 109 1.75 20.89 -3.82
N GLN A 110 2.51 20.25 -2.93
CA GLN A 110 2.00 19.60 -1.73
C GLN A 110 2.94 19.87 -0.54
N GLN A 111 2.37 19.96 0.67
CA GLN A 111 3.12 20.10 1.92
C GLN A 111 2.89 18.88 2.81
N LEU A 112 3.97 18.32 3.37
CA LEU A 112 3.86 17.24 4.35
C LEU A 112 3.41 17.81 5.69
N GLN A 113 2.36 17.25 6.23
CA GLN A 113 1.86 17.56 7.57
C GLN A 113 2.20 16.41 8.51
N TRP A 114 3.29 16.51 9.24
CA TRP A 114 3.80 15.45 10.12
C TRP A 114 2.79 14.98 11.16
N GLN A 115 1.91 15.87 11.59
CA GLN A 115 0.82 15.55 12.52
C GLN A 115 -0.15 14.49 11.97
N GLU A 116 -0.27 14.38 10.63
CA GLU A 116 -1.11 13.36 9.99
C GLU A 116 -0.51 11.96 10.09
N PHE A 117 0.81 11.86 10.35
CA PHE A 117 1.53 10.58 10.45
C PHE A 117 1.71 10.11 11.91
N VAL A 118 1.47 10.97 12.90
CA VAL A 118 1.63 10.63 14.33
C VAL A 118 0.25 10.40 14.95
N ARG A 119 -0.40 9.31 14.56
CA ARG A 119 -1.71 8.93 15.10
C ARG A 119 -1.64 7.54 15.73
N PRO A 120 -2.46 7.23 16.77
CA PRO A 120 -2.42 5.91 17.43
C PRO A 120 -2.57 4.73 16.49
N ALA A 121 -3.38 4.86 15.44
CA ALA A 121 -3.55 3.81 14.43
C ALA A 121 -2.26 3.52 13.65
N GLN A 122 -1.45 4.54 13.38
CA GLN A 122 -0.19 4.38 12.66
C GLN A 122 0.88 3.75 13.54
N LEU A 123 0.85 4.02 14.85
CA LEU A 123 1.68 3.29 15.81
C LEU A 123 1.34 1.80 15.81
N GLY A 124 0.06 1.44 15.79
CA GLY A 124 -0.39 0.05 15.67
C GLY A 124 0.11 -0.60 14.37
N ILE A 125 0.03 0.10 13.24
CA ILE A 125 0.56 -0.37 11.95
C ILE A 125 2.08 -0.54 12.03
N ALA A 126 2.81 0.41 12.60
CA ALA A 126 4.26 0.34 12.74
C ALA A 126 4.68 -0.86 13.60
N ILE A 127 3.98 -1.11 14.71
CA ILE A 127 4.18 -2.30 15.56
C ILE A 127 3.91 -3.57 14.77
N ALA A 128 2.79 -3.66 14.05
CA ALA A 128 2.43 -4.82 13.24
C ALA A 128 3.48 -5.10 12.14
N VAL A 129 3.96 -4.05 11.46
CA VAL A 129 5.05 -4.16 10.47
C VAL A 129 6.35 -4.62 11.14
N GLY A 130 6.69 -4.09 12.31
CA GLY A 130 7.86 -4.50 13.09
C GLY A 130 7.80 -5.97 13.51
N VAL A 131 6.64 -6.42 13.99
CA VAL A 131 6.40 -7.85 14.34
C VAL A 131 6.50 -8.73 13.09
N PHE A 132 5.88 -8.31 11.99
CA PHE A 132 5.96 -9.04 10.73
C PHE A 132 7.40 -9.12 10.20
N TRP A 133 8.14 -8.03 10.23
CA TRP A 133 9.55 -8.00 9.84
C TRP A 133 10.40 -8.92 10.72
N TRP A 134 10.16 -8.91 12.03
CA TRP A 134 10.85 -9.83 12.94
C TRP A 134 10.49 -11.28 12.67
N ALA A 135 9.21 -11.60 12.44
CA ALA A 135 8.72 -12.94 12.17
C ALA A 135 9.16 -13.46 10.79
N HIS A 136 9.30 -12.56 9.81
CA HIS A 136 9.66 -12.91 8.43
C HIS A 136 10.97 -13.71 8.33
N ARG A 137 11.93 -13.46 9.20
CA ARG A 137 13.22 -14.19 9.24
C ARG A 137 13.08 -15.68 9.56
N PHE A 138 11.96 -16.10 10.16
CA PHE A 138 11.70 -17.51 10.49
C PHE A 138 10.99 -18.27 9.37
N ILE A 139 10.46 -17.61 8.36
CA ILE A 139 9.74 -18.25 7.24
C ILE A 139 10.64 -19.21 6.47
N PRO A 140 11.88 -18.87 6.08
CA PRO A 140 12.77 -19.79 5.41
C PRO A 140 13.04 -21.06 6.22
N THR A 141 13.30 -20.91 7.54
CA THR A 141 13.56 -22.03 8.46
C THR A 141 12.34 -22.96 8.55
N ALA A 142 11.13 -22.42 8.65
CA ALA A 142 9.90 -23.22 8.67
C ALA A 142 9.70 -23.99 7.35
N ALA A 143 9.96 -23.35 6.20
CA ALA A 143 9.91 -24.00 4.89
C ALA A 143 10.93 -25.13 4.75
N GLU A 144 12.14 -24.95 5.28
CA GLU A 144 13.18 -26.00 5.31
C GLU A 144 12.78 -27.17 6.19
N LEU A 145 12.22 -26.93 7.36
CA LEU A 145 11.72 -27.98 8.26
C LEU A 145 10.60 -28.80 7.61
N MET A 146 9.64 -28.13 6.95
CA MET A 146 8.55 -28.80 6.23
C MET A 146 9.09 -29.65 5.07
N ARG A 147 10.06 -29.15 4.31
CA ARG A 147 10.69 -29.89 3.21
C ARG A 147 11.41 -31.12 3.73
N ASN A 148 12.16 -31.02 4.82
CA ASN A 148 12.91 -32.12 5.39
C ASN A 148 11.98 -33.20 5.95
N SER A 149 10.88 -32.83 6.63
CA SER A 149 9.88 -33.77 7.12
C SER A 149 9.15 -34.49 5.98
N ALA A 150 8.82 -33.80 4.90
CA ALA A 150 8.21 -34.39 3.72
C ALA A 150 9.15 -35.41 3.03
N LEU A 151 10.44 -35.11 2.93
CA LEU A 151 11.45 -36.00 2.39
C LEU A 151 11.64 -37.26 3.26
N GLN A 152 11.66 -37.10 4.59
CA GLN A 152 11.74 -38.25 5.53
C GLN A 152 10.53 -39.18 5.39
N ASN A 153 9.33 -38.63 5.21
CA ASN A 153 8.10 -39.42 5.03
C ASN A 153 8.01 -40.12 3.65
N LEU A 154 8.81 -39.68 2.68
CA LEU A 154 8.87 -40.31 1.35
C LEU A 154 9.96 -41.41 1.26
N LEU A 155 10.97 -41.37 2.13
CA LEU A 155 12.11 -42.28 2.11
C LEU A 155 12.04 -43.37 3.19
N GLY A 156 11.13 -43.27 4.14
CA GLY A 156 10.85 -44.27 5.18
C GLY A 156 9.60 -45.08 4.89
#